data_3a652e960ff3e3db2bfc93917503d8b1
#
_entry.id   3a652e960ff3e3db2bfc93917503d8b1
#
_cell.length_a   1.000
_cell.length_b   1.000
_cell.length_c   1.000
_cell.angle_alpha   90.00
_cell.angle_beta   90.00
_cell.angle_gamma   90.00
#
_symmetry.space_group_name_H-M   'P 1'
#
loop_
_entity.id
_entity.type
_entity.pdbx_description
1 polymer ?
#
loop_
_entity_poly.entity_id
_entity_poly.type
_entity_poly.pdbx_seq_one_letter_code
_entity_poly.pdbx_strand_id
1 'polypeptide(L)'
;VTDLAGTTRLLRAQGVTAPAGFRAAGVAAGIKASGALDLALVFNEGPDYAAAGVFTRNQVKAAPVLWTQQVLTTGRLRAVILNSGGANACTGPAGFADTHATAEAVAAALSDWGTETGAIEVAVCSTGLIGDRLXXXXXXXXXXXXCRWTSCSPASPTWCTRCMAGWSAAMKPPTPS
;
A
#
# COMPACT_ATOMS: atom_id res chain seq x y z
N VAL A 1 11.39 -17.74 15.12
CA VAL A 1 12.84 -17.95 14.92
C VAL A 1 13.30 -19.03 15.89
N THR A 2 13.99 -20.04 15.36
CA THR A 2 14.52 -21.15 16.16
C THR A 2 16.00 -20.88 16.45
N ASP A 3 16.38 -20.97 17.70
CA ASP A 3 17.81 -20.82 18.07
C ASP A 3 18.57 -22.14 17.82
N LEU A 4 19.88 -22.11 18.00
CA LEU A 4 20.74 -23.27 17.77
C LEU A 4 20.48 -24.41 18.76
N ALA A 5 19.77 -24.15 19.85
CA ALA A 5 19.35 -25.18 20.81
C ALA A 5 17.99 -25.76 20.48
N GLY A 6 17.37 -25.35 19.38
CA GLY A 6 16.06 -25.84 18.96
C GLY A 6 14.87 -25.24 19.72
N THR A 7 15.10 -24.25 20.54
CA THR A 7 14.03 -23.61 21.31
C THR A 7 13.28 -22.61 20.42
N THR A 8 11.98 -22.79 20.28
CA THR A 8 11.15 -21.84 19.56
C THR A 8 10.86 -20.64 20.47
N ARG A 9 11.41 -19.49 20.14
CA ARG A 9 11.16 -18.26 20.86
C ARG A 9 10.04 -17.48 20.18
N LEU A 10 8.97 -17.24 20.92
CA LEU A 10 7.89 -16.39 20.45
C LEU A 10 8.36 -14.93 20.56
N LEU A 11 8.65 -14.33 19.42
CA LEU A 11 8.98 -12.90 19.37
C LEU A 11 7.67 -12.11 19.43
N ARG A 12 7.61 -11.11 20.29
CA ARG A 12 6.50 -10.18 20.27
C ARG A 12 6.51 -9.46 18.93
N ALA A 13 5.46 -9.68 18.16
CA ALA A 13 5.36 -9.09 16.83
C ALA A 13 5.25 -7.57 16.94
N GLN A 14 6.09 -6.88 16.19
CA GLN A 14 6.02 -5.44 16.04
C GLN A 14 5.30 -5.07 14.73
N GLY A 15 4.44 -5.97 14.28
CA GLY A 15 3.71 -5.80 13.04
C GLY A 15 4.57 -6.11 11.82
N VAL A 16 4.18 -5.58 10.68
CA VAL A 16 4.81 -5.88 9.38
C VAL A 16 6.24 -5.33 9.29
N THR A 17 6.63 -4.42 10.19
CA THR A 17 7.97 -3.84 10.21
C THR A 17 8.92 -4.58 11.15
N ALA A 18 8.51 -5.72 11.74
CA ALA A 18 9.38 -6.52 12.60
C ALA A 18 10.60 -7.09 11.86
N PRO A 19 10.46 -7.60 10.62
CA PRO A 19 11.65 -8.03 9.86
C PRO A 19 12.43 -6.81 9.37
N ALA A 20 13.76 -6.93 9.37
CA ALA A 20 14.63 -5.87 8.82
C ALA A 20 14.32 -5.69 7.32
N GLY A 21 14.41 -4.45 6.87
CA GLY A 21 14.19 -4.11 5.47
C GLY A 21 12.73 -3.79 5.13
N PHE A 22 11.81 -3.91 6.08
CA PHE A 22 10.41 -3.56 5.83
C PHE A 22 10.04 -2.25 6.50
N ARG A 23 9.38 -1.38 5.74
CA ARG A 23 8.78 -0.14 6.24
C ARG A 23 7.29 -0.13 5.96
N ALA A 24 6.54 0.59 6.77
CA ALA A 24 5.11 0.74 6.57
C ALA A 24 4.64 2.12 7.02
N ALA A 25 3.63 2.61 6.34
CA ALA A 25 2.97 3.88 6.68
C ALA A 25 1.48 3.76 6.42
N GLY A 26 0.69 4.53 7.15
CA GLY A 26 -0.76 4.59 6.94
C GLY A 26 -1.27 6.01 7.06
N VAL A 27 -2.26 6.34 6.24
CA VAL A 27 -2.81 7.70 6.17
C VAL A 27 -4.33 7.64 6.00
N ALA A 28 -4.98 8.75 6.31
CA ALA A 28 -6.36 8.99 5.92
C ALA A 28 -6.35 9.64 4.54
N ALA A 29 -6.67 8.86 3.51
CA ALA A 29 -6.66 9.33 2.11
C ALA A 29 -8.03 9.83 1.66
N GLY A 30 -9.04 9.81 2.56
CA GLY A 30 -10.37 10.29 2.25
C GLY A 30 -11.26 9.26 1.54
N ILE A 31 -10.86 7.99 1.56
CA ILE A 31 -11.71 6.91 1.02
C ILE A 31 -12.89 6.69 1.97
N LYS A 32 -12.63 6.76 3.29
CA LYS A 32 -13.68 6.67 4.30
C LYS A 32 -14.16 8.05 4.67
N ALA A 33 -15.46 8.26 4.61
CA ALA A 33 -16.08 9.54 5.01
C ALA A 33 -15.80 9.88 6.49
N SER A 34 -15.49 8.90 7.33
CA SER A 34 -15.22 9.08 8.75
C SER A 34 -13.88 9.78 9.02
N GLY A 35 -12.98 9.90 8.03
CA GLY A 35 -11.65 10.43 8.23
C GLY A 35 -10.68 9.45 8.92
N ALA A 36 -11.10 8.23 9.17
CA ALA A 36 -10.22 7.20 9.74
C ALA A 36 -9.14 6.79 8.74
N LEU A 37 -8.04 6.25 9.23
CA LEU A 37 -6.98 5.72 8.37
C LEU A 37 -7.58 4.70 7.41
N ASP A 38 -7.30 4.87 6.13
CA ASP A 38 -7.93 4.06 5.08
C ASP A 38 -6.98 3.65 3.96
N LEU A 39 -5.73 4.10 4.02
CA LEU A 39 -4.70 3.72 3.06
C LEU A 39 -3.41 3.40 3.80
N ALA A 40 -2.77 2.29 3.43
CA ALA A 40 -1.51 1.87 4.03
C ALA A 40 -0.57 1.36 2.93
N LEU A 41 0.71 1.65 3.09
CA LEU A 41 1.77 1.15 2.21
C LEU A 41 2.75 0.33 3.05
N VAL A 42 3.07 -0.86 2.58
CA VAL A 42 4.18 -1.68 3.09
C VAL A 42 5.23 -1.73 1.98
N PHE A 43 6.47 -1.43 2.34
CA PHE A 43 7.57 -1.34 1.39
C PHE A 43 8.73 -2.21 1.86
N ASN A 44 9.29 -2.98 0.93
CA ASN A 44 10.48 -3.82 1.14
C ASN A 44 11.68 -3.10 0.52
N GLU A 45 12.64 -2.72 1.36
CA GLU A 45 13.87 -2.04 0.92
C GLU A 45 14.87 -3.01 0.28
N GLY A 46 14.61 -4.32 0.39
CA GLY A 46 15.52 -5.33 -0.13
C GLY A 46 16.56 -5.78 0.88
N PRO A 47 17.61 -6.45 0.43
CA PRO A 47 17.96 -6.71 -0.97
C PRO A 47 17.15 -7.82 -1.67
N ASP A 48 16.38 -8.59 -0.91
CA ASP A 48 15.59 -9.70 -1.45
C ASP A 48 14.12 -9.30 -1.55
N TYR A 49 13.51 -9.53 -2.71
CA TYR A 49 12.14 -9.12 -2.99
C TYR A 49 11.22 -10.31 -3.25
N ALA A 50 11.63 -11.52 -2.86
CA ALA A 50 10.83 -12.72 -3.08
C ALA A 50 9.43 -12.56 -2.48
N ALA A 51 8.41 -12.90 -3.26
CA ALA A 51 7.02 -12.73 -2.87
C ALA A 51 6.16 -13.87 -3.37
N ALA A 52 5.17 -14.22 -2.55
CA ALA A 52 4.19 -15.24 -2.91
C ALA A 52 2.84 -14.86 -2.31
N GLY A 53 1.77 -15.34 -2.90
CA GLY A 53 0.43 -15.05 -2.43
C GLY A 53 -0.53 -16.18 -2.70
N VAL A 54 -1.56 -16.25 -1.85
CA VAL A 54 -2.69 -17.15 -2.04
C VAL A 54 -3.94 -16.31 -2.28
N PHE A 55 -4.84 -16.81 -3.10
CA PHE A 55 -5.97 -16.02 -3.55
C PHE A 55 -7.27 -16.81 -3.42
N THR A 56 -8.36 -16.08 -3.39
CA THR A 56 -9.69 -16.65 -3.35
C THR A 56 -9.98 -17.47 -4.62
N ARG A 57 -10.75 -18.54 -4.46
CA ARG A 57 -11.32 -19.30 -5.58
C ARG A 57 -12.68 -18.77 -6.01
N ASN A 58 -13.13 -17.66 -5.43
CA ASN A 58 -14.38 -17.03 -5.81
C ASN A 58 -14.37 -16.72 -7.31
N GLN A 59 -15.49 -16.96 -7.98
CA GLN A 59 -15.64 -16.69 -9.40
C GLN A 59 -15.62 -15.18 -9.69
N VAL A 60 -16.20 -14.38 -8.81
CA VAL A 60 -16.21 -12.92 -8.94
C VAL A 60 -15.04 -12.36 -8.13
N LYS A 61 -13.96 -12.04 -8.83
CA LYS A 61 -12.76 -11.48 -8.21
C LYS A 61 -12.72 -9.97 -8.39
N ALA A 62 -12.35 -9.29 -7.32
CA ALA A 62 -12.17 -7.83 -7.36
C ALA A 62 -10.97 -7.47 -8.26
N ALA A 63 -10.97 -6.28 -8.81
CA ALA A 63 -9.89 -5.78 -9.67
C ALA A 63 -8.51 -5.87 -8.99
N PRO A 64 -8.34 -5.49 -7.70
CA PRO A 64 -7.04 -5.67 -7.05
C PRO A 64 -6.58 -7.13 -6.94
N VAL A 65 -7.52 -8.08 -6.82
CA VAL A 65 -7.17 -9.51 -6.79
C VAL A 65 -6.59 -9.93 -8.15
N LEU A 66 -7.25 -9.53 -9.24
CA LEU A 66 -6.79 -9.85 -10.60
C LEU A 66 -5.42 -9.24 -10.88
N TRP A 67 -5.23 -7.97 -10.51
CA TRP A 67 -3.95 -7.27 -10.67
C TRP A 67 -2.85 -7.97 -9.87
N THR A 68 -3.11 -8.23 -8.58
CA THR A 68 -2.08 -8.81 -7.70
C THR A 68 -1.73 -10.24 -8.13
N GLN A 69 -2.71 -11.03 -8.62
CA GLN A 69 -2.40 -12.33 -9.22
C GLN A 69 -1.44 -12.19 -10.40
N GLN A 70 -1.66 -11.18 -11.23
CA GLN A 70 -0.83 -10.96 -12.42
C GLN A 70 0.60 -10.55 -12.04
N VAL A 71 0.77 -9.59 -11.14
CA VAL A 71 2.12 -9.13 -10.79
C VAL A 71 2.90 -10.19 -10.00
N LEU A 72 2.21 -11.00 -9.20
CA LEU A 72 2.87 -12.07 -8.43
C LEU A 72 3.39 -13.22 -9.30
N THR A 73 3.04 -13.27 -10.59
CA THR A 73 3.66 -14.25 -11.50
C THR A 73 5.17 -14.04 -11.63
N THR A 74 5.65 -12.82 -11.33
CA THR A 74 7.09 -12.52 -11.33
C THR A 74 7.82 -13.14 -10.13
N GLY A 75 7.08 -13.53 -9.08
CA GLY A 75 7.66 -13.98 -7.81
C GLY A 75 8.34 -12.88 -7.01
N ARG A 76 8.14 -11.61 -7.37
CA ARG A 76 8.86 -10.49 -6.75
C ARG A 76 7.90 -9.32 -6.49
N LEU A 77 8.03 -8.69 -5.32
CA LEU A 77 7.33 -7.44 -5.01
C LEU A 77 8.23 -6.52 -4.20
N ARG A 78 8.16 -5.24 -4.49
CA ARG A 78 8.76 -4.18 -3.66
C ARG A 78 7.75 -3.57 -2.69
N ALA A 79 6.49 -3.50 -3.08
CA ALA A 79 5.51 -2.81 -2.26
C ALA A 79 4.14 -3.48 -2.32
N VAL A 80 3.38 -3.27 -1.24
CA VAL A 80 1.95 -3.61 -1.19
C VAL A 80 1.20 -2.37 -0.72
N ILE A 81 0.28 -1.90 -1.54
CA ILE A 81 -0.62 -0.81 -1.15
C ILE A 81 -1.97 -1.42 -0.74
N LEU A 82 -2.48 -1.00 0.41
CA LEU A 82 -3.71 -1.54 0.96
C LEU A 82 -4.68 -0.39 1.22
N ASN A 83 -5.94 -0.55 0.82
CA ASN A 83 -6.95 0.44 1.18
C ASN A 83 -8.16 -0.23 1.83
N SER A 84 -8.89 0.57 2.59
CA SER A 84 -10.19 0.19 3.13
C SER A 84 -11.20 1.30 2.86
N GLY A 85 -12.47 0.91 2.72
CA GLY A 85 -13.56 1.81 2.37
C GLY A 85 -14.21 1.45 1.05
N GLY A 86 -13.42 1.02 0.08
CA GLY A 86 -13.91 0.53 -1.21
C GLY A 86 -13.13 -0.71 -1.61
N ALA A 87 -13.85 -1.75 -2.01
CA ALA A 87 -13.24 -3.03 -2.41
C ALA A 87 -12.79 -3.05 -3.87
N ASN A 88 -13.28 -2.11 -4.68
CA ASN A 88 -13.06 -2.08 -6.13
C ASN A 88 -13.44 -3.44 -6.75
N ALA A 89 -14.57 -3.98 -6.32
CA ALA A 89 -15.12 -5.26 -6.77
C ALA A 89 -16.37 -4.99 -7.60
N CYS A 90 -16.60 -5.78 -8.63
CA CYS A 90 -17.71 -5.62 -9.59
C CYS A 90 -17.68 -4.28 -10.33
N THR A 91 -16.47 -3.76 -10.58
CA THR A 91 -16.25 -2.44 -11.19
C THR A 91 -15.79 -2.55 -12.65
N GLY A 92 -15.67 -3.76 -13.16
CA GLY A 92 -15.35 -4.02 -14.56
C GLY A 92 -13.95 -3.56 -14.98
N PRO A 93 -13.74 -3.38 -16.30
CA PRO A 93 -12.43 -2.94 -16.81
C PRO A 93 -11.98 -1.58 -16.26
N ALA A 94 -12.92 -0.69 -15.97
CA ALA A 94 -12.59 0.62 -15.43
C ALA A 94 -11.99 0.50 -14.03
N GLY A 95 -12.52 -0.40 -13.17
CA GLY A 95 -11.92 -0.67 -11.85
C GLY A 95 -10.54 -1.31 -11.95
N PHE A 96 -10.31 -2.13 -12.97
CA PHE A 96 -8.97 -2.69 -13.20
C PHE A 96 -7.99 -1.58 -13.60
N ALA A 97 -8.41 -0.65 -14.45
CA ALA A 97 -7.58 0.50 -14.82
C ALA A 97 -7.26 1.38 -13.60
N ASP A 98 -8.25 1.57 -12.69
CA ASP A 98 -8.01 2.31 -11.43
C ASP A 98 -6.95 1.60 -10.57
N THR A 99 -6.99 0.27 -10.52
CA THR A 99 -6.01 -0.52 -9.76
C THR A 99 -4.61 -0.36 -10.37
N HIS A 100 -4.50 -0.46 -11.70
CA HIS A 100 -3.23 -0.28 -12.41
C HIS A 100 -2.67 1.13 -12.14
N ALA A 101 -3.52 2.16 -12.29
CA ALA A 101 -3.10 3.54 -12.05
C ALA A 101 -2.62 3.73 -10.59
N THR A 102 -3.25 3.03 -9.63
CA THR A 102 -2.81 3.05 -8.24
C THR A 102 -1.40 2.47 -8.10
N ALA A 103 -1.13 1.33 -8.76
CA ALA A 103 0.20 0.71 -8.72
C ALA A 103 1.25 1.61 -9.39
N GLU A 104 0.91 2.25 -10.50
CA GLU A 104 1.80 3.20 -11.18
C GLU A 104 2.13 4.40 -10.29
N ALA A 105 1.13 4.95 -9.60
CA ALA A 105 1.33 6.10 -8.71
C ALA A 105 2.26 5.73 -7.53
N VAL A 106 2.11 4.52 -6.98
CA VAL A 106 3.00 4.03 -5.92
C VAL A 106 4.42 3.85 -6.45
N ALA A 107 4.56 3.24 -7.63
CA ALA A 107 5.86 3.00 -8.26
C ALA A 107 6.59 4.32 -8.52
N ALA A 108 5.88 5.32 -9.05
CA ALA A 108 6.44 6.64 -9.30
C ALA A 108 6.92 7.29 -7.99
N ALA A 109 6.10 7.23 -6.95
CA ALA A 109 6.45 7.80 -5.64
C ALA A 109 7.69 7.13 -5.03
N LEU A 110 7.82 5.81 -5.16
CA LEU A 110 8.99 5.08 -4.66
C LEU A 110 10.23 5.42 -5.48
N SER A 111 10.09 5.61 -6.80
CA SER A 111 11.21 6.00 -7.66
C SER A 111 11.70 7.41 -7.33
N ASP A 112 10.79 8.33 -6.99
CA ASP A 112 11.16 9.68 -6.53
C ASP A 112 11.96 9.63 -5.22
N TRP A 113 11.80 8.56 -4.43
CA TRP A 113 12.59 8.34 -3.20
C TRP A 113 13.93 7.67 -3.48
N GLY A 114 14.28 7.44 -4.74
CA GLY A 114 15.54 6.83 -5.14
C GLY A 114 15.50 5.31 -5.23
N THR A 115 14.31 4.73 -5.23
CA THR A 115 14.14 3.28 -5.35
C THR A 115 13.41 2.97 -6.65
N GLU A 116 14.16 2.71 -7.71
CA GLU A 116 13.59 2.39 -9.01
C GLU A 116 12.62 1.21 -8.88
N THR A 117 11.34 1.47 -9.11
CA THR A 117 10.25 0.52 -8.90
C THR A 117 9.28 0.59 -10.08
N GLY A 118 8.91 -0.56 -10.62
CA GLY A 118 7.88 -0.64 -11.65
C GLY A 118 6.52 -0.98 -11.03
N ALA A 119 5.44 -0.60 -11.72
CA ALA A 119 4.08 -0.96 -11.27
C ALA A 119 3.93 -2.47 -11.09
N ILE A 120 4.63 -3.27 -11.89
CA ILE A 120 4.61 -4.73 -11.82
C ILE A 120 5.22 -5.28 -10.52
N GLU A 121 5.87 -4.43 -9.73
CA GLU A 121 6.44 -4.79 -8.42
C GLU A 121 5.55 -4.30 -7.26
N VAL A 122 4.34 -3.82 -7.57
CA VAL A 122 3.42 -3.25 -6.58
C VAL A 122 2.12 -4.07 -6.55
N ALA A 123 1.88 -4.75 -5.44
CA ALA A 123 0.61 -5.43 -5.21
C ALA A 123 -0.42 -4.44 -4.67
N VAL A 124 -1.68 -4.66 -4.99
CA VAL A 124 -2.79 -3.82 -4.53
C VAL A 124 -3.79 -4.70 -3.79
N CYS A 125 -4.21 -4.25 -2.61
CA CYS A 125 -5.19 -4.93 -1.78
C CYS A 125 -6.28 -3.93 -1.38
N SER A 126 -7.54 -4.27 -1.65
CA SER A 126 -8.64 -3.36 -1.33
C SER A 126 -9.73 -4.10 -0.58
N THR A 127 -10.38 -3.41 0.35
CA THR A 127 -11.54 -3.94 1.06
C THR A 127 -12.56 -2.84 1.30
N GLY A 128 -13.82 -3.21 1.41
CA GLY A 128 -14.89 -2.25 1.70
C GLY A 128 -16.08 -2.45 0.79
N LEU A 129 -16.69 -1.36 0.40
CA LEU A 129 -17.92 -1.37 -0.41
C LEU A 129 -17.66 -1.97 -1.79
N ILE A 130 -18.64 -2.75 -2.25
CA ILE A 130 -18.62 -3.41 -3.56
C ILE A 130 -19.38 -2.51 -4.54
N GLY A 131 -18.87 -2.42 -5.76
CA GLY A 131 -19.49 -1.62 -6.83
C GLY A 131 -18.93 -0.21 -6.95
N ASP A 132 -18.23 0.28 -5.94
CA ASP A 132 -17.66 1.63 -5.95
C ASP A 132 -16.25 1.61 -6.53
N ARG A 133 -16.00 2.52 -7.46
CA ARG A 133 -14.66 2.69 -8.06
C ARG A 133 -13.78 3.53 -7.14
N LEU A 134 -12.54 3.25 -7.22
CA LEU A 134 -11.54 4.00 -6.43
C LEU A 134 -10.81 5.03 -7.31
N UNK A 135 -11.59 5.64 -7.87
CA UNK A 135 -11.14 6.60 -8.82
C UNK A 135 -10.25 7.70 -8.35
N UNK A 136 -10.30 7.95 -7.21
CA UNK A 136 -9.48 8.97 -6.68
C UNK A 136 -8.40 8.44 -5.79
N UNK A 137 -8.58 7.44 -5.51
CA UNK A 137 -7.70 6.74 -4.70
C UNK A 137 -6.34 6.64 -5.30
N UNK A 138 -6.34 6.71 -6.35
CA UNK A 138 -5.16 6.69 -7.05
C UNK A 138 -4.39 7.93 -6.87
N UNK A 139 -5.01 8.74 -6.75
CA UNK A 139 -4.44 10.00 -6.56
C UNK A 139 -3.90 10.21 -5.20
N UNK A 140 -4.50 9.62 -4.53
CA UNK A 140 -4.14 9.68 -3.22
C UNK A 140 -2.94 8.82 -2.88
N UNK A 141 -2.80 8.06 -3.49
CA UNK A 141 -1.73 7.22 -3.34
C UNK A 141 -0.46 7.87 -3.69
N UNK A 142 -0.61 8.60 -4.45
CA UNK A 142 0.45 9.41 -4.78
C UNK A 142 0.86 10.33 -3.71
N UNK A 143 0.04 10.44 -3.15
CA UNK A 143 0.33 11.29 -2.10
C UNK A 143 1.01 10.62 -0.94
N UNK A 144 0.84 9.62 -0.87
CA UNK A 144 1.51 8.87 0.05
C UNK A 144 2.96 9.02 -0.12
N UNK A 145 3.14 9.29 -1.03
CA UNK A 145 4.37 9.60 -1.34
C UNK A 145 4.92 10.86 -0.82
N UNK A 146 4.14 11.37 -0.55
CA UNK A 146 4.59 12.58 -0.06
C UNK A 146 5.11 12.53 1.32
N CYS A 147 5.00 11.55 1.93
CA CYS A 147 5.67 11.34 3.18
C CYS A 147 7.16 11.15 2.93
N ARG A 148 7.91 12.16 3.13
CA ARG A 148 9.38 12.07 3.16
C ARG A 148 9.77 11.15 4.33
N TRP A 149 10.05 9.90 4.01
CA TRP A 149 10.57 8.91 4.98
C TRP A 149 11.83 9.39 5.68
N THR A 150 12.50 10.40 5.09
CA THR A 150 13.73 10.98 5.64
C THR A 150 13.56 11.66 7.00
N SER A 151 12.33 11.93 7.43
CA SER A 151 12.08 12.60 8.72
C SER A 151 11.58 11.65 9.82
N CYS A 152 11.41 10.35 9.50
CA CYS A 152 11.03 9.36 10.51
C CYS A 152 12.27 8.60 10.99
N SER A 153 12.71 8.88 12.20
CA SER A 153 13.83 8.16 12.82
C SER A 153 13.43 6.69 13.03
N PRO A 154 14.30 5.74 12.71
CA PRO A 154 14.02 4.32 13.00
C PRO A 154 13.86 4.01 14.50
N ALA A 155 14.14 4.98 15.37
CA ALA A 155 14.02 4.80 16.83
C ALA A 155 12.61 5.09 17.37
N SER A 156 11.67 5.57 16.55
CA SER A 156 10.31 5.87 17.02
C SER A 156 9.27 4.99 16.33
N PRO A 157 8.66 4.05 17.06
CA PRO A 157 7.63 3.18 16.49
C PRO A 157 6.24 3.85 16.37
N THR A 158 6.14 5.14 16.70
CA THR A 158 4.88 5.86 16.58
C THR A 158 4.71 6.44 15.18
N TRP A 159 3.49 6.31 14.65
CA TRP A 159 3.10 6.86 13.36
C TRP A 159 3.53 8.33 13.24
N CYS A 160 4.19 8.65 12.13
CA CYS A 160 4.73 10.01 11.95
C CYS A 160 3.59 11.03 11.78
N THR A 161 3.29 11.76 12.85
CA THR A 161 2.26 12.81 12.85
C THR A 161 2.58 13.96 11.89
N ARG A 162 3.88 14.16 11.59
CA ARG A 162 4.33 15.20 10.66
C ARG A 162 3.96 14.88 9.20
N CYS A 163 3.92 13.60 8.86
CA CYS A 163 3.47 13.16 7.54
C CYS A 163 1.97 13.41 7.35
N MET A 164 1.20 13.33 8.43
CA MET A 164 -0.25 13.57 8.38
C MET A 164 -0.60 15.04 8.18
N ALA A 165 0.19 15.97 8.74
CA ALA A 165 -0.05 17.41 8.60
C ALA A 165 0.21 17.92 7.18
N GLY A 166 1.24 17.38 6.50
CA GLY A 166 1.54 17.74 5.11
C GLY A 166 0.47 17.29 4.13
N TRP A 167 -0.22 16.21 4.47
CA TRP A 167 -1.28 15.64 3.61
C TRP A 167 -2.57 16.47 3.64
N SER A 168 -2.94 17.00 4.80
CA SER A 168 -4.10 17.89 4.94
C SER A 168 -3.97 19.14 4.07
N ALA A 169 -2.74 19.64 3.88
CA ALA A 169 -2.49 20.82 3.07
C ALA A 169 -2.57 20.54 1.56
N ALA A 170 -2.17 19.31 1.14
CA ALA A 170 -2.15 18.93 -0.28
C ALA A 170 -3.54 18.57 -0.83
N MET A 171 -4.50 18.31 0.05
CA MET A 171 -5.85 17.87 -0.35
C MET A 171 -6.90 18.98 -0.36
N LYS A 172 -6.48 20.25 -0.25
CA LYS A 172 -7.46 21.33 -0.41
C LYS A 172 -7.95 21.36 -1.86
N PRO A 173 -9.25 21.24 -2.10
CA PRO A 173 -9.75 21.39 -3.47
C PRO A 173 -9.46 22.78 -3.98
N PRO A 174 -9.24 22.97 -5.27
CA PRO A 174 -9.04 24.32 -5.80
C PRO A 174 -10.28 25.16 -5.49
N THR A 175 -10.05 26.35 -4.97
CA THR A 175 -11.13 27.30 -4.71
C THR A 175 -11.78 27.65 -6.05
N PRO A 176 -13.12 27.57 -6.16
CA PRO A 176 -13.77 28.00 -7.40
C PRO A 176 -13.52 29.49 -7.60
N SER A 177 -13.00 29.81 -8.78
CA SER A 177 -12.80 31.19 -9.25
C SER A 177 -14.11 31.79 -9.70
#